data_7de3d072b6fe57635e33183c70d3eae1
#
_entry.id   7de3d072b6fe57635e33183c70d3eae1
#
_cell.length_a   1.000
_cell.length_b   1.000
_cell.length_c   1.000
_cell.angle_alpha   90.00
_cell.angle_beta   90.00
_cell.angle_gamma   90.00
#
_symmetry.space_group_name_H-M   'P 1'
#
loop_
_entity.id
_entity.type
_entity.pdbx_description
1 polymer ?
#
loop_
_entity_poly.entity_id
_entity_poly.type
_entity_poly.pdbx_seq_one_letter_code
_entity_poly.pdbx_strand_id
1 'polypeptide(L)'
;MKKIYLDDVRTPLDTEWIVVRNYSEFVTKVQDIGLNNISEISLDHDLGDTAMDEYFNNVQPNYTLNYDNIQEKTGYDCAKWLVEHYYQLNPPVDVPRLIMKKSEFKFPKITTHSANPIGASNITGYINNFLFNEAREQNCVRVKIAHV
;
A
#
# COMPACT_ATOMS: atom_id res chain seq x y z
N MET A 1 -17.87 2.92 -3.17
CA MET A 1 -16.48 2.71 -2.72
C MET A 1 -15.63 3.90 -3.14
N LYS A 2 -14.70 4.29 -2.31
CA LYS A 2 -13.84 5.45 -2.56
C LYS A 2 -12.52 5.03 -3.17
N LYS A 3 -11.89 5.95 -3.91
CA LYS A 3 -10.56 5.77 -4.52
C LYS A 3 -9.64 6.88 -4.05
N ILE A 4 -8.41 6.53 -3.68
CA ILE A 4 -7.40 7.47 -3.19
C ILE A 4 -6.23 7.57 -4.17
N TYR A 5 -5.82 8.79 -4.46
CA TYR A 5 -4.69 9.11 -5.34
C TYR A 5 -3.65 9.88 -4.53
N LEU A 6 -2.48 9.27 -4.34
CA LEU A 6 -1.37 9.88 -3.61
C LEU A 6 -0.34 10.44 -4.59
N ASP A 7 -0.18 11.74 -4.58
CA ASP A 7 0.82 12.43 -5.41
C ASP A 7 1.03 13.83 -4.85
N ASP A 8 2.27 14.26 -4.72
CA ASP A 8 2.57 15.56 -4.12
C ASP A 8 2.23 16.75 -5.05
N VAL A 9 2.15 16.52 -6.35
CA VAL A 9 1.92 17.61 -7.33
C VAL A 9 0.83 17.31 -8.36
N ARG A 10 0.71 16.07 -8.81
CA ARG A 10 -0.23 15.72 -9.89
C ARG A 10 -1.64 15.50 -9.37
N THR A 11 -2.62 15.79 -10.23
CA THR A 11 -4.03 15.51 -9.95
C THR A 11 -4.59 14.72 -11.13
N PRO A 12 -5.30 13.60 -10.90
CA PRO A 12 -5.87 12.83 -11.99
C PRO A 12 -7.00 13.62 -12.67
N LEU A 13 -7.23 13.34 -13.96
CA LEU A 13 -8.32 13.97 -14.72
C LEU A 13 -9.69 13.50 -14.22
N ASP A 14 -9.78 12.28 -13.74
CA ASP A 14 -11.01 11.70 -13.21
C ASP A 14 -11.28 12.26 -11.80
N THR A 15 -12.45 12.85 -11.61
CA THR A 15 -12.86 13.46 -10.35
C THR A 15 -13.30 12.46 -9.27
N GLU A 16 -13.36 11.16 -9.59
CA GLU A 16 -13.68 10.12 -8.60
C GLU A 16 -12.58 9.92 -7.55
N TRP A 17 -11.37 10.36 -7.86
CA TRP A 17 -10.23 10.17 -6.97
C TRP A 17 -10.19 11.23 -5.88
N ILE A 18 -9.99 10.77 -4.64
CA ILE A 18 -9.67 11.64 -3.51
C ILE A 18 -8.15 11.82 -3.49
N VAL A 19 -7.69 13.05 -3.70
CA VAL A 19 -6.26 13.36 -3.80
C VAL A 19 -5.70 13.64 -2.42
N VAL A 20 -4.59 12.98 -2.10
CA VAL A 20 -3.78 13.24 -0.90
C VAL A 20 -2.34 13.53 -1.33
N ARG A 21 -1.66 14.41 -0.61
CA ARG A 21 -0.40 15.00 -1.06
C ARG A 21 0.85 14.50 -0.34
N ASN A 22 0.68 13.86 0.81
CA ASN A 22 1.80 13.37 1.62
C ASN A 22 1.36 12.20 2.50
N TYR A 23 2.32 11.64 3.22
CA TYR A 23 2.08 10.51 4.11
C TYR A 23 1.02 10.80 5.18
N SER A 24 1.10 11.97 5.83
CA SER A 24 0.16 12.32 6.90
C SER A 24 -1.27 12.45 6.39
N GLU A 25 -1.47 13.11 5.25
CA GLU A 25 -2.79 13.21 4.61
C GLU A 25 -3.31 11.83 4.20
N PHE A 26 -2.43 10.98 3.69
CA PHE A 26 -2.77 9.62 3.29
C PHE A 26 -3.28 8.81 4.47
N VAL A 27 -2.52 8.77 5.56
CA VAL A 27 -2.90 8.03 6.78
C VAL A 27 -4.24 8.52 7.32
N THR A 28 -4.39 9.82 7.46
CA THR A 28 -5.62 10.42 7.97
C THR A 28 -6.82 10.07 7.10
N LYS A 29 -6.67 10.17 5.78
CA LYS A 29 -7.78 9.92 4.85
C LYS A 29 -8.18 8.45 4.85
N VAL A 30 -7.23 7.52 4.88
CA VAL A 30 -7.54 6.08 4.96
C VAL A 30 -8.28 5.76 6.26
N GLN A 31 -7.85 6.34 7.37
CA GLN A 31 -8.52 6.14 8.66
C GLN A 31 -9.94 6.74 8.68
N ASP A 32 -10.13 7.91 8.10
CA ASP A 32 -11.43 8.57 8.03
C ASP A 32 -12.45 7.81 7.21
N ILE A 33 -12.02 7.31 6.05
CA ILE A 33 -12.90 6.54 5.14
C ILE A 33 -13.12 5.12 5.66
N GLY A 34 -12.09 4.51 6.22
CA GLY A 34 -12.08 3.11 6.58
C GLY A 34 -11.60 2.23 5.42
N LEU A 35 -10.65 1.35 5.72
CA LEU A 35 -9.97 0.52 4.71
C LEU A 35 -10.96 -0.30 3.87
N ASN A 36 -12.02 -0.83 4.50
CA ASN A 36 -13.04 -1.63 3.83
C ASN A 36 -13.92 -0.83 2.86
N ASN A 37 -13.88 0.49 2.93
CA ASN A 37 -14.67 1.38 2.08
C ASN A 37 -13.87 1.97 0.92
N ILE A 38 -12.64 1.53 0.75
CA ILE A 38 -11.73 1.97 -0.32
C ILE A 38 -11.57 0.85 -1.33
N SER A 39 -11.88 1.13 -2.59
CA SER A 39 -11.76 0.13 -3.67
C SER A 39 -10.38 0.11 -4.32
N GLU A 40 -9.73 1.27 -4.42
CA GLU A 40 -8.46 1.39 -5.12
C GLU A 40 -7.63 2.53 -4.53
N ILE A 41 -6.31 2.32 -4.47
CA ILE A 41 -5.34 3.32 -4.06
C ILE A 41 -4.24 3.34 -5.11
N SER A 42 -3.99 4.51 -5.70
CA SER A 42 -2.91 4.73 -6.64
C SER A 42 -1.80 5.53 -5.96
N LEU A 43 -0.60 4.98 -5.92
CA LEU A 43 0.52 5.52 -5.15
C LEU A 43 1.62 6.06 -6.07
N ASP A 44 2.02 7.31 -5.84
CA ASP A 44 3.32 7.82 -6.26
C ASP A 44 4.36 7.43 -5.20
N HIS A 45 5.61 7.29 -5.61
CA HIS A 45 6.71 6.98 -4.70
C HIS A 45 7.35 8.25 -4.14
N ASP A 46 7.72 9.19 -5.02
CA ASP A 46 8.46 10.39 -4.65
C ASP A 46 7.50 11.51 -4.24
N LEU A 47 7.53 11.89 -2.97
CA LEU A 47 6.54 12.81 -2.38
C LEU A 47 7.18 14.11 -1.89
N GLY A 48 8.36 14.46 -2.37
CA GLY A 48 9.03 15.69 -1.98
C GLY A 48 10.38 15.87 -2.64
N ASP A 49 11.08 16.94 -2.25
CA ASP A 49 12.31 17.39 -2.91
C ASP A 49 13.47 16.42 -2.75
N THR A 50 13.65 15.82 -1.58
CA THR A 50 14.77 14.90 -1.36
C THR A 50 14.58 13.57 -2.08
N ALA A 51 13.33 13.10 -2.23
CA ALA A 51 13.03 11.94 -3.06
C ALA A 51 13.28 12.22 -4.54
N MET A 52 12.94 13.41 -5.03
CA MET A 52 13.23 13.83 -6.39
C MET A 52 14.73 13.96 -6.64
N ASP A 53 15.48 14.48 -5.67
CA ASP A 53 16.94 14.56 -5.76
C ASP A 53 17.56 13.17 -5.87
N GLU A 54 17.09 12.22 -5.05
CA GLU A 54 17.56 10.83 -5.12
C GLU A 54 17.22 10.19 -6.48
N TYR A 55 16.04 10.46 -7.00
CA TYR A 55 15.64 10.00 -8.33
C TYR A 55 16.60 10.49 -9.42
N PHE A 56 16.85 11.79 -9.49
CA PHE A 56 17.70 12.37 -10.52
C PHE A 56 19.18 12.02 -10.36
N ASN A 57 19.67 11.93 -9.13
CA ASN A 57 21.09 11.71 -8.85
C ASN A 57 21.50 10.23 -8.90
N ASN A 58 20.62 9.31 -8.53
CA ASN A 58 20.99 7.90 -8.36
C ASN A 58 20.08 6.93 -9.12
N VAL A 59 18.76 7.09 -9.07
CA VAL A 59 17.85 6.16 -9.72
C VAL A 59 17.94 6.25 -11.23
N GLN A 60 17.81 7.46 -11.78
CA GLN A 60 17.81 7.69 -13.21
C GLN A 60 19.13 7.29 -13.86
N PRO A 61 20.32 7.71 -13.35
CA PRO A 61 21.60 7.35 -13.98
C PRO A 61 22.06 5.92 -13.66
N ASN A 62 21.80 5.37 -12.46
CA ASN A 62 22.45 4.15 -11.97
C ASN A 62 21.49 3.05 -11.54
N TYR A 63 20.18 3.28 -11.54
CA TYR A 63 19.18 2.33 -11.03
C TYR A 63 19.41 1.93 -9.57
N THR A 64 19.89 2.87 -8.75
CA THR A 64 20.09 2.68 -7.31
C THR A 64 19.19 3.61 -6.52
N LEU A 65 18.68 3.14 -5.40
CA LEU A 65 17.81 3.91 -4.50
C LEU A 65 18.23 3.67 -3.06
N ASN A 66 18.64 4.75 -2.38
CA ASN A 66 19.00 4.70 -0.97
C ASN A 66 18.04 5.58 -0.17
N TYR A 67 17.19 4.94 0.64
CA TYR A 67 16.21 5.65 1.46
C TYR A 67 16.84 6.55 2.52
N ASP A 68 18.09 6.31 2.90
CA ASP A 68 18.80 7.17 3.85
C ASP A 68 19.02 8.60 3.30
N ASN A 69 18.97 8.77 1.97
CA ASN A 69 19.07 10.07 1.32
C ASN A 69 17.74 10.82 1.24
N ILE A 70 16.63 10.17 1.64
CA ILE A 70 15.29 10.73 1.54
C ILE A 70 14.79 11.07 2.94
N GLN A 71 14.45 12.34 3.15
CA GLN A 71 14.00 12.84 4.47
C GLN A 71 12.49 12.69 4.65
N GLU A 72 11.70 13.01 3.64
CA GLU A 72 10.26 12.87 3.68
C GLU A 72 9.83 11.41 3.52
N LYS A 73 8.65 11.07 4.03
CA LYS A 73 8.06 9.77 3.83
C LYS A 73 7.60 9.60 2.39
N THR A 74 7.85 8.41 1.83
CA THR A 74 7.55 8.08 0.43
C THR A 74 6.28 7.25 0.30
N GLY A 75 5.87 6.98 -0.94
CA GLY A 75 4.78 6.03 -1.21
C GLY A 75 5.08 4.62 -0.71
N TYR A 76 6.36 4.24 -0.61
CA TYR A 76 6.75 2.97 -0.02
C TYR A 76 6.41 2.92 1.48
N ASP A 77 6.64 4.03 2.19
CA ASP A 77 6.21 4.16 3.59
C ASP A 77 4.70 4.03 3.73
N CYS A 78 3.95 4.61 2.80
CA CYS A 78 2.49 4.48 2.76
C CYS A 78 2.05 3.03 2.56
N ALA A 79 2.70 2.30 1.65
CA ALA A 79 2.41 0.89 1.42
C ALA A 79 2.67 0.04 2.67
N LYS A 80 3.78 0.28 3.34
CA LYS A 80 4.11 -0.42 4.59
C LYS A 80 3.08 -0.11 5.68
N TRP A 81 2.68 1.15 5.80
CA TRP A 81 1.67 1.56 6.77
C TRP A 81 0.32 0.88 6.49
N LEU A 82 -0.08 0.76 5.21
CA LEU A 82 -1.32 0.08 4.84
C LEU A 82 -1.36 -1.36 5.34
N VAL A 83 -0.28 -2.09 5.15
CA VAL A 83 -0.17 -3.49 5.58
C VAL A 83 -0.22 -3.57 7.12
N GLU A 84 0.50 -2.71 7.82
CA GLU A 84 0.44 -2.63 9.28
C GLU A 84 -0.98 -2.31 9.77
N HIS A 85 -1.63 -1.35 9.15
CA HIS A 85 -2.98 -0.95 9.49
C HIS A 85 -3.99 -2.10 9.27
N TYR A 86 -3.80 -2.87 8.19
CA TYR A 86 -4.58 -4.07 7.96
C TYR A 86 -4.45 -5.06 9.11
N TYR A 87 -3.23 -5.32 9.57
CA TYR A 87 -3.01 -6.26 10.68
C TYR A 87 -3.56 -5.73 12.01
N GLN A 88 -3.60 -4.43 12.20
CA GLN A 88 -4.24 -3.83 13.38
C GLN A 88 -5.75 -4.04 13.38
N LEU A 89 -6.37 -3.93 12.19
CA LEU A 89 -7.81 -4.16 12.03
C LEU A 89 -8.18 -5.64 12.05
N ASN A 90 -7.24 -6.51 11.69
CA ASN A 90 -7.42 -7.94 11.57
C ASN A 90 -6.32 -8.67 12.34
N PRO A 91 -6.30 -8.55 13.68
CA PRO A 91 -5.26 -9.19 14.48
C PRO A 91 -5.35 -10.71 14.37
N PRO A 92 -4.22 -11.42 14.46
CA PRO A 92 -4.24 -12.87 14.52
C PRO A 92 -5.04 -13.30 15.75
N VAL A 93 -6.05 -14.12 15.52
CA VAL A 93 -6.89 -14.66 16.59
C VAL A 93 -6.49 -16.12 16.86
N ASP A 94 -6.45 -16.50 18.12
CA ASP A 94 -6.20 -17.89 18.55
C ASP A 94 -7.36 -18.82 18.18
N VAL A 95 -8.45 -18.27 17.67
CA VAL A 95 -9.59 -19.03 17.17
C VAL A 95 -9.33 -19.36 15.71
N PRO A 96 -9.53 -20.62 15.27
CA PRO A 96 -9.39 -20.96 13.86
C PRO A 96 -10.16 -19.97 12.99
N ARG A 97 -9.49 -19.38 12.00
CA ARG A 97 -10.07 -18.42 11.04
C ARG A 97 -11.28 -18.99 10.27
N LEU A 98 -11.60 -20.25 10.51
CA LEU A 98 -12.79 -20.97 10.11
C LEU A 98 -14.11 -20.28 10.42
N ILE A 99 -14.13 -19.53 11.51
CA ILE A 99 -15.33 -18.86 12.00
C ILE A 99 -15.41 -17.44 11.44
N MET A 100 -14.33 -16.93 10.89
CA MET A 100 -14.31 -15.62 10.25
C MET A 100 -14.66 -15.78 8.76
N LYS A 101 -15.77 -15.22 8.36
CA LYS A 101 -16.18 -15.23 6.95
C LYS A 101 -15.15 -14.46 6.12
N LYS A 102 -14.54 -15.13 5.15
CA LYS A 102 -13.61 -14.54 4.19
C LYS A 102 -14.14 -13.31 3.48
N SER A 103 -15.47 -13.20 3.35
CA SER A 103 -16.13 -12.11 2.66
C SER A 103 -16.07 -10.78 3.39
N GLU A 104 -15.61 -10.76 4.65
CA GLU A 104 -15.60 -9.55 5.47
C GLU A 104 -14.33 -8.73 5.29
N PHE A 105 -13.28 -9.33 4.69
CA PHE A 105 -12.04 -8.61 4.47
C PHE A 105 -11.87 -8.23 3.00
N LYS A 106 -11.78 -6.93 2.76
CA LYS A 106 -11.47 -6.38 1.45
C LYS A 106 -10.26 -5.45 1.56
N PHE A 107 -9.15 -5.90 0.98
CA PHE A 107 -8.01 -5.02 0.80
C PHE A 107 -8.16 -4.30 -0.53
N PRO A 108 -7.94 -2.97 -0.57
CA PRO A 108 -8.09 -2.23 -1.82
C PRO A 108 -7.08 -2.67 -2.87
N LYS A 109 -7.42 -2.50 -4.13
CA LYS A 109 -6.48 -2.68 -5.23
C LYS A 109 -5.42 -1.59 -5.14
N ILE A 110 -4.15 -1.98 -5.12
CA ILE A 110 -3.03 -1.03 -5.06
C ILE A 110 -2.37 -0.96 -6.43
N THR A 111 -2.26 0.25 -6.96
CA THR A 111 -1.55 0.54 -8.21
C THR A 111 -0.50 1.61 -7.97
N THR A 112 0.45 1.73 -8.86
CA THR A 112 1.47 2.78 -8.83
C THR A 112 1.40 3.62 -10.10
N HIS A 113 1.71 4.90 -9.97
CA HIS A 113 1.80 5.82 -11.12
C HIS A 113 3.09 6.63 -11.06
N SER A 114 4.10 6.12 -10.37
CA SER A 114 5.38 6.81 -10.17
C SER A 114 6.28 6.76 -11.40
N ALA A 115 7.00 7.86 -11.66
CA ALA A 115 8.06 7.90 -12.65
C ALA A 115 9.33 7.16 -12.19
N ASN A 116 9.44 6.86 -10.90
CA ASN A 116 10.59 6.15 -10.31
C ASN A 116 10.36 4.63 -10.39
N PRO A 117 11.04 3.91 -11.32
CA PRO A 117 10.79 2.49 -11.51
C PRO A 117 11.25 1.63 -10.33
N ILE A 118 12.31 2.03 -9.62
CA ILE A 118 12.78 1.31 -8.43
C ILE A 118 11.78 1.48 -7.29
N GLY A 119 11.33 2.70 -7.07
CA GLY A 119 10.30 2.99 -6.06
C GLY A 119 8.99 2.27 -6.34
N ALA A 120 8.54 2.27 -7.59
CA ALA A 120 7.33 1.54 -7.99
C ALA A 120 7.47 0.04 -7.76
N SER A 121 8.63 -0.55 -8.10
CA SER A 121 8.91 -1.97 -7.85
C SER A 121 8.92 -2.31 -6.36
N ASN A 122 9.46 -1.43 -5.54
CA ASN A 122 9.48 -1.63 -4.09
C ASN A 122 8.07 -1.66 -3.51
N ILE A 123 7.21 -0.74 -3.94
CA ILE A 123 5.80 -0.71 -3.53
C ILE A 123 5.08 -1.99 -3.97
N THR A 124 5.16 -2.30 -5.25
CA THR A 124 4.48 -3.46 -5.85
C THR A 124 4.95 -4.76 -5.21
N GLY A 125 6.25 -4.92 -5.03
CA GLY A 125 6.82 -6.11 -4.41
C GLY A 125 6.36 -6.31 -2.97
N TYR A 126 6.31 -5.22 -2.19
CA TYR A 126 5.86 -5.29 -0.80
C TYR A 126 4.39 -5.69 -0.70
N ILE A 127 3.53 -5.07 -1.50
CA ILE A 127 2.08 -5.37 -1.50
C ILE A 127 1.82 -6.79 -2.03
N ASN A 128 2.47 -7.21 -3.11
CA ASN A 128 2.28 -8.55 -3.66
C ASN A 128 2.73 -9.63 -2.69
N ASN A 129 3.84 -9.41 -1.98
CA ASN A 129 4.31 -10.35 -0.95
C ASN A 129 3.30 -10.46 0.19
N PHE A 130 2.72 -9.35 0.64
CA PHE A 130 1.66 -9.34 1.64
C PHE A 130 0.44 -10.14 1.16
N LEU A 131 -0.04 -9.87 -0.05
CA LEU A 131 -1.22 -10.54 -0.60
C LEU A 131 -0.98 -12.05 -0.78
N PHE A 132 0.21 -12.43 -1.21
CA PHE A 132 0.61 -13.83 -1.35
C PHE A 132 0.59 -14.53 0.01
N ASN A 133 1.15 -13.93 1.04
CA ASN A 133 1.19 -14.51 2.38
C ASN A 133 -0.21 -14.64 2.97
N GLU A 134 -1.09 -13.67 2.77
CA GLU A 134 -2.49 -13.76 3.22
C GLU A 134 -3.24 -14.89 2.52
N ALA A 135 -3.07 -15.05 1.21
CA ALA A 135 -3.67 -16.14 0.45
C ALA A 135 -3.16 -17.51 0.93
N ARG A 136 -1.86 -17.61 1.22
CA ARG A 136 -1.23 -18.83 1.73
C ARG A 136 -1.76 -19.21 3.10
N GLU A 137 -1.91 -18.25 4.02
CA GLU A 137 -2.49 -18.51 5.34
C GLU A 137 -3.92 -19.04 5.23
N GLN A 138 -4.71 -18.45 4.36
CA GLN A 138 -6.08 -18.90 4.11
C GLN A 138 -6.12 -20.34 3.57
N ASN A 139 -5.22 -20.68 2.66
CA ASN A 139 -5.12 -22.02 2.11
C ASN A 139 -4.65 -23.05 3.16
N CYS A 140 -3.70 -22.69 4.01
CA CYS A 140 -3.25 -23.55 5.11
C CYS A 140 -4.37 -23.84 6.09
N VAL A 141 -5.20 -22.86 6.41
CA VAL A 141 -6.38 -23.04 7.27
C VAL A 141 -7.38 -23.98 6.62
N ARG A 142 -7.63 -23.86 5.31
CA ARG A 142 -8.52 -24.75 4.58
C ARG A 142 -8.05 -26.20 4.58
N VAL A 143 -6.74 -26.43 4.40
CA VAL A 143 -6.16 -27.78 4.41
C VAL A 143 -6.31 -28.42 5.79
N LYS A 144 -6.10 -27.66 6.87
CA LYS A 144 -6.31 -28.13 8.23
C LYS A 144 -7.75 -28.53 8.51
N ILE A 145 -8.72 -27.82 7.92
CA ILE A 145 -10.15 -28.11 8.04
C ILE A 145 -10.50 -29.41 7.31
N ALA A 146 -9.93 -29.61 6.12
CA ALA A 146 -10.22 -30.77 5.28
C ALA A 146 -9.77 -32.09 5.91
N HIS A 147 -8.88 -32.04 6.91
CA HIS A 147 -8.35 -33.23 7.61
C HIS A 147 -8.96 -33.45 8.97
N VAL A 148 -9.94 -32.67 9.35
CA VAL A 148 -10.74 -32.87 10.54
C VAL A 148 -12.02 -33.62 10.17
#